data_bf867ca69643fb2a8807278d58dda01d
#
_entry.id   bf867ca69643fb2a8807278d58dda01d
#
_cell.length_a   1.000
_cell.length_b   1.000
_cell.length_c   1.000
_cell.angle_alpha   90.00
_cell.angle_beta   90.00
_cell.angle_gamma   90.00
#
_symmetry.space_group_name_H-M   'P 1'
#
loop_
_entity.id
_entity.type
_entity.pdbx_description
1 polymer ?
#
loop_
_entity_poly.entity_id
_entity_poly.type
_entity_poly.pdbx_seq_one_letter_code
_entity_poly.pdbx_strand_id
1 'polypeptide(L)'
;IASCLVGSEMCIRDRGLYDTQKAIGLIKTIFQEKLCMALHLKRVTAPLFVVQGSGLNDDLNGVERPVSFDVPSLNEQAEVVHSLAKWKRYALYKYGFRPGQGIVTDMNAVRRDEELDNLHSIYVDQWDWERVITADQRTLEFLQETVRDIVDAVCATSDELRWKFPELKNNIHLGREVAFITTQELEDRYPDFTPKQRENAFAKEHGTVCITKLGGRLK
;
A
#
# COMPACT_ATOMS: atom_id res chain seq x y z
N ILE A 1 -0.64 -5.67 5.85
CA ILE A 1 -0.78 -7.07 5.35
C ILE A 1 0.35 -7.93 5.91
N ALA A 2 1.60 -7.45 5.97
CA ALA A 2 2.72 -8.19 6.55
C ALA A 2 2.54 -8.46 8.07
N SER A 3 1.96 -7.55 8.84
CA SER A 3 1.71 -7.74 10.27
C SER A 3 0.68 -8.84 10.57
N CYS A 4 -0.27 -9.08 9.67
CA CYS A 4 -1.22 -10.18 9.81
C CYS A 4 -0.59 -11.57 9.60
N LEU A 5 0.56 -11.63 8.92
CA LEU A 5 1.31 -12.88 8.76
C LEU A 5 2.25 -13.17 9.95
N VAL A 6 2.61 -12.13 10.71
CA VAL A 6 3.52 -12.22 11.87
C VAL A 6 2.76 -12.30 13.20
N GLY A 7 1.50 -11.90 13.22
CA GLY A 7 0.75 -11.65 14.46
C GLY A 7 0.05 -12.84 15.10
N SER A 8 0.13 -14.06 14.58
CA SER A 8 -0.34 -15.23 15.31
C SER A 8 0.81 -16.19 15.58
N GLU A 9 1.25 -16.23 16.82
CA GLU A 9 2.26 -17.18 17.29
C GLU A 9 1.91 -18.64 16.96
N MET A 10 0.65 -18.97 16.76
CA MET A 10 0.20 -20.30 16.33
C MET A 10 0.59 -20.65 14.88
N CYS A 11 0.64 -19.68 13.97
CA CYS A 11 1.06 -19.95 12.59
C CYS A 11 2.56 -20.17 12.43
N ILE A 12 3.37 -19.65 13.37
CA ILE A 12 4.83 -19.77 13.35
C ILE A 12 5.29 -21.11 13.94
N ARG A 13 4.55 -21.68 14.90
CA ARG A 13 4.96 -22.91 15.59
C ARG A 13 4.88 -24.17 14.72
N ASP A 14 3.95 -24.21 13.78
CA ASP A 14 3.70 -25.40 12.94
C ASP A 14 4.37 -25.32 11.56
N ARG A 15 5.02 -24.21 11.23
CA ARG A 15 5.72 -23.99 9.97
C ARG A 15 7.20 -23.71 10.20
N GLY A 16 8.06 -24.32 9.40
CA GLY A 16 9.46 -23.95 9.36
C GLY A 16 9.62 -22.48 8.88
N LEU A 17 10.62 -21.76 9.40
CA LEU A 17 10.91 -20.38 8.97
C LEU A 17 11.03 -20.26 7.44
N TYR A 18 11.57 -21.28 6.80
CA TYR A 18 11.70 -21.31 5.34
C TYR A 18 10.35 -21.41 4.61
N ASP A 19 9.38 -22.14 5.15
CA ASP A 19 8.04 -22.21 4.56
C ASP A 19 7.29 -20.88 4.68
N THR A 20 7.54 -20.14 5.75
CA THR A 20 7.07 -18.74 5.89
C THR A 20 7.68 -17.86 4.80
N GLN A 21 8.98 -17.96 4.51
CA GLN A 21 9.62 -17.21 3.44
C GLN A 21 9.06 -17.57 2.05
N LYS A 22 8.80 -18.85 1.79
CA LYS A 22 8.11 -19.27 0.56
C LYS A 22 6.72 -18.64 0.43
N ALA A 23 5.95 -18.63 1.51
CA ALA A 23 4.62 -18.02 1.53
C ALA A 23 4.67 -16.50 1.26
N ILE A 24 5.65 -15.79 1.84
CA ILE A 24 5.88 -14.36 1.58
C ILE A 24 6.22 -14.14 0.09
N GLY A 25 7.16 -14.90 -0.48
CA GLY A 25 7.50 -14.80 -1.89
C GLY A 25 6.29 -15.07 -2.80
N LEU A 26 5.49 -16.06 -2.45
CA LEU A 26 4.30 -16.41 -3.21
C LEU A 26 3.22 -15.32 -3.16
N ILE A 27 2.93 -14.76 -1.97
CA ILE A 27 1.95 -13.67 -1.83
C ILE A 27 2.36 -12.45 -2.66
N LYS A 28 3.66 -12.12 -2.66
CA LYS A 28 4.19 -11.00 -3.46
C LYS A 28 3.95 -11.22 -4.95
N THR A 29 4.23 -12.42 -5.46
CA THR A 29 4.02 -12.74 -6.87
C THR A 29 2.55 -12.74 -7.25
N ILE A 30 1.71 -13.48 -6.53
CA ILE A 30 0.28 -13.62 -6.85
C ILE A 30 -0.44 -12.28 -6.81
N PHE A 31 -0.23 -11.51 -5.74
CA PHE A 31 -0.91 -10.21 -5.62
C PHE A 31 -0.47 -9.24 -6.72
N GLN A 32 0.84 -9.17 -7.01
CA GLN A 32 1.34 -8.33 -8.09
C GLN A 32 0.72 -8.68 -9.44
N GLU A 33 0.64 -9.97 -9.78
CA GLU A 33 0.03 -10.43 -11.03
C GLU A 33 -1.45 -10.03 -11.12
N LYS A 34 -2.22 -10.30 -10.05
CA LYS A 34 -3.64 -9.96 -9.99
C LYS A 34 -3.86 -8.45 -10.07
N LEU A 35 -3.07 -7.66 -9.35
CA LEU A 35 -3.14 -6.20 -9.38
C LEU A 35 -2.79 -5.65 -10.78
N CYS A 36 -1.74 -6.20 -11.42
CA CYS A 36 -1.37 -5.84 -12.78
C CYS A 36 -2.51 -6.09 -13.78
N MET A 37 -3.20 -7.22 -13.64
CA MET A 37 -4.35 -7.56 -14.49
C MET A 37 -5.54 -6.62 -14.23
N ALA A 38 -5.90 -6.42 -12.98
CA ALA A 38 -7.07 -5.61 -12.58
C ALA A 38 -6.94 -4.14 -13.00
N LEU A 39 -5.76 -3.56 -12.83
CA LEU A 39 -5.53 -2.13 -13.06
C LEU A 39 -4.75 -1.81 -14.35
N HIS A 40 -4.47 -2.81 -15.21
CA HIS A 40 -3.67 -2.66 -16.43
C HIS A 40 -2.27 -2.07 -16.18
N LEU A 41 -1.58 -2.60 -15.14
CA LEU A 41 -0.26 -2.14 -14.75
C LEU A 41 0.85 -2.98 -15.41
N LYS A 42 2.02 -2.36 -15.58
CA LYS A 42 3.25 -3.05 -15.95
C LYS A 42 4.27 -2.94 -14.81
N ARG A 43 4.90 -4.07 -14.48
CA ARG A 43 5.94 -4.06 -13.47
C ARG A 43 7.19 -3.35 -13.98
N VAL A 44 7.73 -2.47 -13.14
CA VAL A 44 9.01 -1.78 -13.35
C VAL A 44 9.87 -1.90 -12.08
N THR A 45 11.18 -1.71 -12.23
CA THR A 45 12.09 -1.62 -11.08
C THR A 45 12.25 -0.17 -10.70
N ALA A 46 12.04 0.14 -9.42
CA ALA A 46 12.23 1.48 -8.88
C ALA A 46 13.62 1.63 -8.23
N PRO A 47 14.14 2.86 -8.10
CA PRO A 47 15.35 3.11 -7.34
C PRO A 47 15.11 2.93 -5.83
N LEU A 48 16.13 2.43 -5.14
CA LEU A 48 16.17 2.40 -3.67
C LEU A 48 16.51 3.77 -3.08
N PHE A 49 17.31 4.54 -3.79
CA PHE A 49 17.76 5.87 -3.41
C PHE A 49 17.82 6.79 -4.62
N VAL A 50 17.77 8.07 -4.39
CA VAL A 50 17.85 9.13 -5.40
C VAL A 50 18.86 10.20 -4.98
N VAL A 51 19.32 11.01 -5.93
CA VAL A 51 20.17 12.16 -5.61
C VAL A 51 19.37 13.16 -4.77
N GLN A 52 19.96 13.64 -3.69
CA GLN A 52 19.37 14.64 -2.82
C GLN A 52 19.05 15.92 -3.62
N GLY A 53 17.88 16.49 -3.38
CA GLY A 53 17.43 17.68 -4.11
C GLY A 53 16.96 17.42 -5.54
N SER A 54 16.97 16.18 -6.04
CA SER A 54 16.41 15.83 -7.37
C SER A 54 14.91 16.06 -7.50
N GLY A 55 14.19 16.20 -6.39
CA GLY A 55 12.74 16.32 -6.35
C GLY A 55 12.00 15.00 -6.57
N LEU A 56 12.73 13.87 -6.64
CA LEU A 56 12.14 12.54 -6.87
C LEU A 56 11.78 11.79 -5.57
N ASN A 57 12.39 12.17 -4.44
CA ASN A 57 11.95 11.67 -3.14
C ASN A 57 10.72 12.43 -2.66
N ASP A 58 9.91 11.80 -1.82
CA ASP A 58 8.74 12.43 -1.23
C ASP A 58 9.02 12.75 0.24
N ASP A 59 8.70 13.97 0.65
CA ASP A 59 8.97 14.43 2.00
C ASP A 59 7.88 14.01 3.01
N LEU A 60 6.95 13.14 2.59
CA LEU A 60 5.81 12.69 3.39
C LEU A 60 5.03 13.88 3.98
N ASN A 61 5.11 14.08 5.30
CA ASN A 61 4.50 15.24 5.98
C ASN A 61 5.41 16.49 6.03
N GLY A 62 6.63 16.37 5.49
CA GLY A 62 7.62 17.47 5.46
C GLY A 62 8.45 17.63 6.72
N VAL A 63 8.33 16.69 7.67
CA VAL A 63 9.08 16.70 8.94
C VAL A 63 10.03 15.50 9.06
N GLU A 64 9.75 14.43 8.33
CA GLU A 64 10.56 13.22 8.33
C GLU A 64 11.88 13.43 7.60
N ARG A 65 12.96 12.97 8.22
CA ARG A 65 14.30 13.11 7.69
C ARG A 65 14.69 11.87 6.87
N PRO A 66 15.16 12.00 5.61
CA PRO A 66 15.67 10.87 4.86
C PRO A 66 16.95 10.29 5.47
N VAL A 67 17.23 9.03 5.18
CA VAL A 67 18.56 8.43 5.40
C VAL A 67 19.43 8.84 4.24
N SER A 68 20.39 9.73 4.49
CA SER A 68 21.30 10.25 3.46
C SER A 68 22.69 9.65 3.61
N PHE A 69 23.41 9.57 2.49
CA PHE A 69 24.79 9.10 2.44
C PHE A 69 25.54 9.76 1.28
N ASP A 70 26.87 9.85 1.42
CA ASP A 70 27.75 10.43 0.42
C ASP A 70 28.00 9.46 -0.73
N VAL A 71 28.08 10.02 -1.93
CA VAL A 71 28.53 9.31 -3.14
C VAL A 71 29.81 9.99 -3.65
N PRO A 72 31.00 9.66 -3.08
CA PRO A 72 32.23 10.41 -3.35
C PRO A 72 32.62 10.47 -4.83
N SER A 73 32.36 9.41 -5.58
CA SER A 73 32.67 9.34 -7.02
C SER A 73 31.90 10.34 -7.88
N LEU A 74 30.75 10.83 -7.38
CA LEU A 74 29.91 11.82 -8.05
C LEU A 74 30.00 13.20 -7.39
N ASN A 75 30.64 13.30 -6.24
CA ASN A 75 30.62 14.47 -5.36
C ASN A 75 29.19 14.94 -5.04
N GLU A 76 28.30 13.97 -4.79
CA GLU A 76 26.88 14.17 -4.56
C GLU A 76 26.44 13.49 -3.26
N GLN A 77 25.30 13.93 -2.75
CA GLN A 77 24.59 13.27 -1.67
C GLN A 77 23.42 12.48 -2.27
N ALA A 78 23.19 11.27 -1.78
CA ALA A 78 22.02 10.46 -2.10
C ALA A 78 21.18 10.23 -0.84
N GLU A 79 19.91 9.96 -1.04
CA GLU A 79 18.96 9.68 0.03
C GLU A 79 18.07 8.47 -0.31
N VAL A 80 17.87 7.58 0.67
CA VAL A 80 16.95 6.46 0.55
C VAL A 80 15.52 7.00 0.45
N VAL A 81 14.74 6.47 -0.46
CA VAL A 81 13.37 6.97 -0.70
C VAL A 81 12.47 6.73 0.51
N HIS A 82 11.62 7.72 0.81
CA HIS A 82 10.49 7.60 1.74
C HIS A 82 9.23 7.10 1.05
N SER A 83 9.02 7.54 -0.19
CA SER A 83 7.92 7.19 -1.07
C SER A 83 8.35 7.37 -2.52
N LEU A 84 7.74 6.60 -3.41
CA LEU A 84 8.00 6.68 -4.85
C LEU A 84 6.93 7.47 -5.61
N ALA A 85 6.05 8.20 -4.95
CA ALA A 85 4.96 8.90 -5.61
C ALA A 85 5.44 9.87 -6.69
N LYS A 86 6.44 10.71 -6.39
CA LYS A 86 7.03 11.64 -7.36
C LYS A 86 7.79 10.89 -8.47
N TRP A 87 8.59 9.89 -8.10
CA TRP A 87 9.33 9.09 -9.06
C TRP A 87 8.41 8.32 -10.02
N LYS A 88 7.33 7.71 -9.54
CA LYS A 88 6.38 6.98 -10.40
C LYS A 88 5.75 7.87 -11.45
N ARG A 89 5.34 9.10 -11.10
CA ARG A 89 4.80 10.08 -12.05
C ARG A 89 5.82 10.44 -13.11
N TYR A 90 7.07 10.68 -12.71
CA TYR A 90 8.17 10.91 -13.64
C TYR A 90 8.41 9.69 -14.55
N ALA A 91 8.41 8.47 -13.99
CA ALA A 91 8.58 7.23 -14.73
C ALA A 91 7.46 7.00 -15.76
N LEU A 92 6.20 7.23 -15.39
CA LEU A 92 5.06 7.16 -16.33
C LEU A 92 5.25 8.09 -17.53
N TYR A 93 5.67 9.32 -17.28
CA TYR A 93 6.00 10.29 -18.35
C TYR A 93 7.19 9.82 -19.19
N LYS A 94 8.29 9.46 -18.56
CA LYS A 94 9.54 9.05 -19.21
C LYS A 94 9.38 7.81 -20.08
N TYR A 95 8.56 6.86 -19.65
CA TYR A 95 8.29 5.61 -20.36
C TYR A 95 7.15 5.71 -21.37
N GLY A 96 6.50 6.87 -21.48
CA GLY A 96 5.44 7.13 -22.47
C GLY A 96 4.13 6.39 -22.19
N PHE A 97 3.79 6.18 -20.91
CA PHE A 97 2.51 5.56 -20.54
C PHE A 97 1.33 6.47 -20.88
N ARG A 98 0.23 5.87 -21.32
CA ARG A 98 -0.98 6.56 -21.78
C ARG A 98 -2.13 6.36 -20.77
N PRO A 99 -3.21 7.17 -20.87
CA PRO A 99 -4.42 6.94 -20.09
C PRO A 99 -4.91 5.49 -20.15
N GLY A 100 -5.30 4.95 -18.99
CA GLY A 100 -5.69 3.56 -18.82
C GLY A 100 -4.53 2.59 -18.52
N GLN A 101 -3.29 3.04 -18.61
CA GLN A 101 -2.08 2.25 -18.31
C GLN A 101 -1.40 2.75 -17.03
N GLY A 102 -0.64 1.88 -16.38
CA GLY A 102 0.10 2.25 -15.18
C GLY A 102 1.31 1.37 -14.93
N ILE A 103 2.00 1.67 -13.86
CA ILE A 103 3.15 0.91 -13.36
C ILE A 103 2.89 0.40 -11.95
N VAL A 104 3.50 -0.72 -11.63
CA VAL A 104 3.65 -1.24 -10.26
C VAL A 104 5.10 -1.55 -10.00
N THR A 105 5.54 -1.33 -8.79
CA THR A 105 6.90 -1.64 -8.35
C THR A 105 6.89 -2.11 -6.89
N ASP A 106 7.91 -2.88 -6.52
CA ASP A 106 8.24 -3.09 -5.12
C ASP A 106 8.97 -1.84 -4.62
N MET A 107 8.42 -1.17 -3.62
CA MET A 107 9.07 -0.08 -2.94
C MET A 107 9.69 -0.57 -1.64
N ASN A 108 10.98 -0.33 -1.47
CA ASN A 108 11.68 -0.52 -0.21
C ASN A 108 12.09 0.86 0.31
N ALA A 109 11.60 1.21 1.48
CA ALA A 109 11.86 2.52 2.09
C ALA A 109 12.38 2.37 3.52
N VAL A 110 13.10 3.38 3.98
CA VAL A 110 13.57 3.48 5.36
C VAL A 110 13.00 4.76 5.97
N ARG A 111 12.15 4.59 6.98
CA ARG A 111 11.52 5.68 7.75
C ARG A 111 12.21 5.79 9.11
N ARG A 112 13.33 6.51 9.15
CA ARG A 112 14.21 6.57 10.32
C ARG A 112 13.58 7.21 11.56
N ASP A 113 12.58 8.06 11.37
CA ASP A 113 11.90 8.81 12.46
C ASP A 113 10.55 8.18 12.84
N GLU A 114 10.26 6.93 12.38
CA GLU A 114 9.01 6.24 12.67
C GLU A 114 8.91 5.86 14.15
N GLU A 115 7.76 6.12 14.78
CA GLU A 115 7.43 5.56 16.09
C GLU A 115 7.08 4.08 15.96
N LEU A 116 7.92 3.24 16.57
CA LEU A 116 7.79 1.79 16.44
C LEU A 116 6.70 1.24 17.37
N ASP A 117 5.79 0.48 16.79
CA ASP A 117 4.80 -0.30 17.50
C ASP A 117 4.58 -1.67 16.82
N ASN A 118 3.48 -2.35 17.11
CA ASN A 118 3.16 -3.65 16.48
C ASN A 118 2.70 -3.52 15.01
N LEU A 119 2.50 -2.31 14.48
CA LEU A 119 2.05 -2.04 13.11
C LEU A 119 3.07 -1.24 12.30
N HIS A 120 3.94 -0.46 12.94
CA HIS A 120 4.88 0.44 12.30
C HIS A 120 6.32 -0.06 12.42
N SER A 121 7.06 0.01 11.33
CA SER A 121 8.45 -0.43 11.23
C SER A 121 9.29 0.63 10.53
N ILE A 122 10.58 0.70 10.88
CA ILE A 122 11.57 1.54 10.18
C ILE A 122 11.70 1.11 8.71
N TYR A 123 11.67 -0.19 8.44
CA TYR A 123 11.72 -0.72 7.08
C TYR A 123 10.31 -0.90 6.54
N VAL A 124 10.08 -0.37 5.34
CA VAL A 124 8.81 -0.47 4.63
C VAL A 124 9.03 -1.22 3.32
N ASP A 125 8.25 -2.27 3.11
CA ASP A 125 8.19 -3.06 1.88
C ASP A 125 6.72 -3.06 1.42
N GLN A 126 6.44 -2.42 0.28
CA GLN A 126 5.07 -2.31 -0.22
C GLN A 126 4.99 -2.45 -1.73
N TRP A 127 3.85 -2.94 -2.22
CA TRP A 127 3.47 -2.78 -3.62
C TRP A 127 3.04 -1.35 -3.84
N ASP A 128 3.78 -0.64 -4.66
CA ASP A 128 3.52 0.76 -4.95
C ASP A 128 3.17 0.92 -6.43
N TRP A 129 2.06 1.55 -6.72
CA TRP A 129 1.55 1.65 -8.09
C TRP A 129 1.06 3.06 -8.43
N GLU A 130 1.00 3.35 -9.72
CA GLU A 130 0.47 4.61 -10.26
C GLU A 130 -0.17 4.33 -11.62
N ARG A 131 -1.34 4.91 -11.91
CA ARG A 131 -2.07 4.73 -13.17
C ARG A 131 -2.37 6.08 -13.80
N VAL A 132 -2.18 6.20 -15.11
CA VAL A 132 -2.56 7.41 -15.86
C VAL A 132 -4.05 7.38 -16.11
N ILE A 133 -4.74 8.43 -15.73
CA ILE A 133 -6.18 8.64 -15.98
C ILE A 133 -6.39 9.96 -16.72
N THR A 134 -7.51 10.10 -17.41
CA THR A 134 -7.94 11.36 -18.01
C THR A 134 -8.66 12.23 -16.98
N ALA A 135 -8.81 13.52 -17.28
CA ALA A 135 -9.46 14.46 -16.34
C ALA A 135 -10.94 14.11 -16.08
N ASP A 136 -11.64 13.58 -17.08
CA ASP A 136 -13.03 13.12 -16.98
C ASP A 136 -13.19 11.86 -16.14
N GLN A 137 -12.15 11.03 -16.03
CA GLN A 137 -12.11 9.85 -15.15
C GLN A 137 -11.90 10.21 -13.67
N ARG A 138 -11.59 11.46 -13.34
CA ARG A 138 -11.38 11.86 -11.94
C ARG A 138 -12.72 12.06 -11.22
N THR A 139 -13.47 10.98 -11.08
CA THR A 139 -14.79 10.94 -10.44
C THR A 139 -14.78 10.00 -9.23
N LEU A 140 -15.81 10.11 -8.38
CA LEU A 140 -15.98 9.23 -7.24
C LEU A 140 -16.29 7.79 -7.70
N GLU A 141 -17.05 7.64 -8.75
CA GLU A 141 -17.43 6.37 -9.35
C GLU A 141 -16.18 5.60 -9.80
N PHE A 142 -15.30 6.26 -10.54
CA PHE A 142 -14.05 5.66 -11.00
C PHE A 142 -13.13 5.28 -9.83
N LEU A 143 -13.07 6.10 -8.78
CA LEU A 143 -12.34 5.75 -7.55
C LEU A 143 -12.93 4.50 -6.90
N GLN A 144 -14.25 4.41 -6.78
CA GLN A 144 -14.93 3.28 -6.17
C GLN A 144 -14.72 1.98 -6.98
N GLU A 145 -14.77 2.05 -8.31
CA GLU A 145 -14.45 0.93 -9.19
C GLU A 145 -13.00 0.46 -8.98
N THR A 146 -12.04 1.39 -9.01
CA THR A 146 -10.62 1.08 -8.76
C THR A 146 -10.40 0.42 -7.40
N VAL A 147 -11.08 0.90 -6.36
CA VAL A 147 -10.99 0.30 -5.01
C VAL A 147 -11.56 -1.12 -5.01
N ARG A 148 -12.69 -1.37 -5.68
CA ARG A 148 -13.26 -2.73 -5.79
C ARG A 148 -12.31 -3.67 -6.52
N ASP A 149 -11.69 -3.22 -7.62
CA ASP A 149 -10.70 -4.01 -8.38
C ASP A 149 -9.51 -4.41 -7.52
N ILE A 150 -9.01 -3.47 -6.68
CA ILE A 150 -7.92 -3.76 -5.73
C ILE A 150 -8.36 -4.76 -4.66
N VAL A 151 -9.54 -4.59 -4.08
CA VAL A 151 -10.08 -5.50 -3.06
C VAL A 151 -10.29 -6.89 -3.65
N ASP A 152 -10.79 -7.00 -4.87
CA ASP A 152 -10.92 -8.28 -5.56
C ASP A 152 -9.56 -8.95 -5.79
N ALA A 153 -8.53 -8.21 -6.17
CA ALA A 153 -7.17 -8.74 -6.29
C ALA A 153 -6.62 -9.25 -4.93
N VAL A 154 -6.88 -8.52 -3.84
CA VAL A 154 -6.50 -8.93 -2.48
C VAL A 154 -7.24 -10.20 -2.06
N CYS A 155 -8.56 -10.25 -2.26
CA CYS A 155 -9.38 -11.41 -1.92
C CYS A 155 -8.99 -12.64 -2.72
N ALA A 156 -8.79 -12.50 -4.03
CA ALA A 156 -8.35 -13.58 -4.89
C ALA A 156 -6.94 -14.10 -4.52
N THR A 157 -6.07 -13.22 -4.06
CA THR A 157 -4.75 -13.62 -3.52
C THR A 157 -4.90 -14.42 -2.23
N SER A 158 -5.77 -13.96 -1.33
CA SER A 158 -6.07 -14.67 -0.08
C SER A 158 -6.66 -16.06 -0.33
N ASP A 159 -7.58 -16.18 -1.28
CA ASP A 159 -8.20 -17.45 -1.65
C ASP A 159 -7.15 -18.45 -2.19
N GLU A 160 -6.24 -17.99 -3.06
CA GLU A 160 -5.17 -18.83 -3.60
C GLU A 160 -4.16 -19.26 -2.52
N LEU A 161 -3.82 -18.36 -1.60
CA LEU A 161 -2.95 -18.70 -0.46
C LEU A 161 -3.58 -19.75 0.45
N ARG A 162 -4.88 -19.63 0.74
CA ARG A 162 -5.63 -20.62 1.55
C ARG A 162 -5.72 -21.98 0.88
N TRP A 163 -5.75 -22.01 -0.44
CA TRP A 163 -5.70 -23.26 -1.18
C TRP A 163 -4.33 -23.92 -1.08
N LYS A 164 -3.24 -23.13 -1.20
CA LYS A 164 -1.85 -23.62 -1.11
C LYS A 164 -1.40 -23.90 0.33
N PHE A 165 -1.97 -23.19 1.29
CA PHE A 165 -1.67 -23.29 2.72
C PHE A 165 -2.98 -23.46 3.50
N PRO A 166 -3.53 -24.70 3.54
CA PRO A 166 -4.83 -24.97 4.16
C PRO A 166 -4.94 -24.58 5.65
N GLU A 167 -3.82 -24.51 6.35
CA GLU A 167 -3.72 -24.07 7.74
C GLU A 167 -4.09 -22.58 7.93
N LEU A 168 -4.10 -21.76 6.87
CA LEU A 168 -4.55 -20.37 6.89
C LEU A 168 -6.07 -20.22 6.81
N LYS A 169 -6.83 -21.31 6.65
CA LYS A 169 -8.30 -21.26 6.41
C LYS A 169 -9.08 -20.58 7.53
N ASN A 170 -8.58 -20.65 8.76
CA ASN A 170 -9.26 -20.10 9.93
C ASN A 170 -8.86 -18.64 10.23
N ASN A 171 -7.97 -18.07 9.43
CA ASN A 171 -7.52 -16.70 9.62
C ASN A 171 -8.32 -15.77 8.69
N ILE A 172 -8.51 -14.56 9.10
CA ILE A 172 -9.11 -13.39 8.46
C ILE A 172 -9.96 -13.68 7.21
N HIS A 173 -11.26 -13.50 7.33
CA HIS A 173 -12.17 -13.42 6.18
C HIS A 173 -12.15 -12.00 5.62
N LEU A 174 -11.61 -11.87 4.40
CA LEU A 174 -11.68 -10.62 3.65
C LEU A 174 -13.00 -10.58 2.86
N GLY A 175 -13.84 -9.58 3.14
CA GLY A 175 -15.08 -9.36 2.40
C GLY A 175 -14.79 -8.67 1.06
N ARG A 176 -15.43 -9.14 -0.02
CA ARG A 176 -15.33 -8.50 -1.36
C ARG A 176 -16.19 -7.25 -1.44
N GLU A 177 -17.26 -7.18 -0.65
CA GLU A 177 -18.10 -5.99 -0.58
C GLU A 177 -17.36 -4.88 0.15
N VAL A 178 -17.25 -3.71 -0.50
CA VAL A 178 -16.60 -2.54 0.05
C VAL A 178 -17.65 -1.52 0.48
N ALA A 179 -17.66 -1.19 1.77
CA ALA A 179 -18.45 -0.08 2.27
C ALA A 179 -17.66 1.23 2.09
N PHE A 180 -18.26 2.22 1.44
CA PHE A 180 -17.67 3.54 1.23
C PHE A 180 -18.30 4.54 2.20
N ILE A 181 -17.45 5.37 2.82
CA ILE A 181 -17.89 6.42 3.72
C ILE A 181 -16.92 7.61 3.65
N THR A 182 -17.39 8.80 3.87
CA THR A 182 -16.55 9.99 4.02
C THR A 182 -16.15 10.20 5.47
N THR A 183 -15.07 10.94 5.71
CA THR A 183 -14.66 11.33 7.07
C THR A 183 -15.75 12.11 7.81
N GLN A 184 -16.51 12.96 7.10
CA GLN A 184 -17.63 13.71 7.70
C GLN A 184 -18.78 12.79 8.11
N GLU A 185 -19.19 11.85 7.26
CA GLU A 185 -20.23 10.87 7.61
C GLU A 185 -19.83 9.98 8.78
N LEU A 186 -18.53 9.65 8.92
CA LEU A 186 -18.01 8.96 10.10
C LEU A 186 -18.14 9.81 11.37
N GLU A 187 -17.84 11.10 11.29
CA GLU A 187 -18.00 12.01 12.41
C GLU A 187 -19.46 12.18 12.80
N ASP A 188 -20.35 12.38 11.83
CA ASP A 188 -21.79 12.54 12.06
C ASP A 188 -22.39 11.25 12.69
N ARG A 189 -21.89 10.09 12.31
CA ARG A 189 -22.35 8.79 12.82
C ARG A 189 -21.82 8.47 14.22
N TYR A 190 -20.59 8.88 14.55
CA TYR A 190 -19.92 8.61 15.82
C TYR A 190 -19.31 9.88 16.42
N PRO A 191 -20.12 10.88 16.80
CA PRO A 191 -19.64 12.22 17.18
C PRO A 191 -18.71 12.20 18.40
N ASP A 192 -18.93 11.29 19.34
CA ASP A 192 -18.17 11.18 20.60
C ASP A 192 -16.86 10.38 20.46
N PHE A 193 -16.61 9.78 19.29
CA PHE A 193 -15.43 8.93 19.06
C PHE A 193 -14.27 9.74 18.48
N THR A 194 -13.05 9.37 18.84
CA THR A 194 -11.85 9.84 18.14
C THR A 194 -11.85 9.32 16.68
N PRO A 195 -11.11 9.97 15.76
CA PRO A 195 -11.05 9.50 14.37
C PRO A 195 -10.72 8.01 14.25
N LYS A 196 -9.74 7.52 15.01
CA LYS A 196 -9.36 6.10 15.02
C LYS A 196 -10.45 5.17 15.55
N GLN A 197 -11.18 5.62 16.56
CA GLN A 197 -12.33 4.85 17.09
C GLN A 197 -13.48 4.79 16.07
N ARG A 198 -13.74 5.88 15.33
CA ARG A 198 -14.74 5.93 14.24
C ARG A 198 -14.41 4.91 13.15
N GLU A 199 -13.17 4.92 12.66
CA GLU A 199 -12.68 3.98 11.66
C GLU A 199 -12.84 2.52 12.11
N ASN A 200 -12.39 2.22 13.32
CA ASN A 200 -12.48 0.88 13.89
C ASN A 200 -13.92 0.41 14.08
N ALA A 201 -14.82 1.28 14.54
CA ALA A 201 -16.23 0.95 14.72
C ALA A 201 -16.91 0.63 13.38
N PHE A 202 -16.70 1.46 12.37
CA PHE A 202 -17.25 1.26 11.04
C PHE A 202 -16.67 0.01 10.35
N ALA A 203 -15.36 -0.21 10.46
CA ALA A 203 -14.72 -1.41 9.92
C ALA A 203 -15.20 -2.70 10.61
N LYS A 204 -15.48 -2.65 11.92
CA LYS A 204 -16.02 -3.79 12.66
C LYS A 204 -17.43 -4.16 12.18
N GLU A 205 -18.23 -3.18 11.80
CA GLU A 205 -19.61 -3.37 11.34
C GLU A 205 -19.65 -3.90 9.88
N HIS A 206 -18.77 -3.36 9.02
CA HIS A 206 -18.84 -3.57 7.56
C HIS A 206 -17.76 -4.49 7.00
N GLY A 207 -16.71 -4.80 7.76
CA GLY A 207 -15.59 -5.61 7.31
C GLY A 207 -14.62 -4.83 6.44
N THR A 208 -14.80 -4.84 5.11
CA THR A 208 -13.96 -4.10 4.17
C THR A 208 -14.51 -2.70 3.95
N VAL A 209 -13.71 -1.68 4.23
CA VAL A 209 -14.15 -0.28 4.15
C VAL A 209 -13.16 0.58 3.37
N CYS A 210 -13.68 1.59 2.68
CA CYS A 210 -12.89 2.65 2.06
C CYS A 210 -13.39 4.00 2.57
N ILE A 211 -12.50 4.71 3.28
CA ILE A 211 -12.79 6.04 3.82
C ILE A 211 -12.27 7.08 2.83
N THR A 212 -13.13 8.00 2.44
CA THR A 212 -12.84 9.05 1.44
C THR A 212 -12.85 10.44 2.05
N LYS A 213 -12.39 11.43 1.28
CA LYS A 213 -12.29 12.84 1.68
C LYS A 213 -11.43 13.06 2.94
N LEU A 214 -10.30 12.34 3.02
CA LEU A 214 -9.28 12.56 4.05
C LEU A 214 -8.57 13.90 3.83
N GLY A 215 -8.14 14.56 4.92
CA GLY A 215 -7.27 15.73 4.88
C GLY A 215 -7.96 17.11 4.88
N GLY A 216 -9.28 17.17 5.03
CA GLY A 216 -10.02 18.41 5.27
C GLY A 216 -10.31 18.67 6.77
N ARG A 217 -10.65 19.93 7.15
CA ARG A 217 -11.31 20.16 8.44
C ARG A 217 -12.74 19.63 8.35
N LEU A 218 -13.15 18.84 9.34
CA LEU A 218 -14.53 18.43 9.53
C LEU A 218 -15.36 19.67 9.94
N LYS A 219 -16.64 19.69 9.61
CA LYS A 219 -17.54 20.80 9.90
C LYS A 219 -18.09 20.73 11.30
#